data_f628c1bb6e1af56b8a81a9944efc8d19
#
_entry.id   f628c1bb6e1af56b8a81a9944efc8d19
#
_cell.length_a   1.000
_cell.length_b   1.000
_cell.length_c   1.000
_cell.angle_alpha   90.00
_cell.angle_beta   90.00
_cell.angle_gamma   90.00
#
_symmetry.space_group_name_H-M   'P 1'
#
loop_
_entity.id
_entity.type
_entity.pdbx_description
1 polymer ?
#
loop_
_entity_poly.entity_id
_entity_poly.type
_entity_poly.pdbx_seq_one_letter_code
_entity_poly.pdbx_strand_id
1 'polypeptide(L)'
;VFQEICKESCYTAGVNETGKNLVEITKDNVDAAIFKKLEDYSSRHTRCLESFVEQKARSSQEIPLYIPYYFIKVLFQETIANIIQGLKRKPLQEKIKEIHHRPDDVRPSDMGYFLKNLVASQITKGISPPIFDYDNSTSSIKIIDSTFYFFIKNCNREEVINDLALPEGLE
;
A
#
# COMPACT_ATOMS: atom_id res chain seq x y z
N VAL A 1 9.69 -4.42 -12.08
CA VAL A 1 8.85 -3.28 -12.53
C VAL A 1 9.59 -2.41 -13.55
N PHE A 2 10.75 -1.79 -13.21
CA PHE A 2 11.46 -0.89 -14.14
C PHE A 2 11.79 -1.53 -15.49
N GLN A 3 12.38 -2.72 -15.49
CA GLN A 3 12.70 -3.45 -16.72
C GLN A 3 11.46 -3.77 -17.57
N GLU A 4 10.35 -4.07 -16.93
CA GLU A 4 9.08 -4.35 -17.61
C GLU A 4 8.50 -3.10 -18.26
N ILE A 5 8.58 -1.94 -17.58
CA ILE A 5 8.17 -0.66 -18.15
C ILE A 5 9.03 -0.32 -19.36
N CYS A 6 10.37 -0.46 -19.26
CA CYS A 6 11.26 -0.24 -20.39
C CYS A 6 10.91 -1.13 -21.58
N LYS A 7 10.69 -2.43 -21.33
CA LYS A 7 10.30 -3.39 -22.37
C LYS A 7 8.98 -3.03 -23.03
N GLU A 8 7.98 -2.68 -22.24
CA GLU A 8 6.64 -2.30 -22.72
C GLU A 8 6.69 -0.98 -23.51
N SER A 9 7.49 0.00 -23.04
CA SER A 9 7.69 1.27 -23.77
C SER A 9 8.32 1.05 -25.13
N CYS A 10 9.32 0.15 -25.21
CA CYS A 10 9.92 -0.24 -26.49
C CYS A 10 8.89 -0.90 -27.42
N TYR A 11 8.09 -1.82 -26.87
CA TYR A 11 7.03 -2.51 -27.63
C TYR A 11 6.00 -1.52 -28.17
N THR A 12 5.52 -0.61 -27.32
CA THR A 12 4.55 0.45 -27.70
C THR A 12 5.10 1.41 -28.73
N ALA A 13 6.40 1.67 -28.71
CA ALA A 13 7.09 2.46 -29.73
C ALA A 13 7.34 1.69 -31.06
N GLY A 14 6.93 0.42 -31.16
CA GLY A 14 7.11 -0.40 -32.36
C GLY A 14 8.50 -1.02 -32.50
N VAL A 15 9.30 -1.06 -31.44
CA VAL A 15 10.60 -1.76 -31.42
C VAL A 15 10.35 -3.25 -31.24
N ASN A 16 10.23 -3.99 -32.33
CA ASN A 16 9.92 -5.43 -32.28
C ASN A 16 11.16 -6.31 -32.38
N GLU A 17 12.29 -5.78 -32.87
CA GLU A 17 13.56 -6.50 -33.03
C GLU A 17 14.74 -5.57 -32.77
N THR A 18 15.90 -6.11 -32.50
CA THR A 18 17.17 -5.37 -32.52
C THR A 18 17.45 -4.86 -33.93
N GLY A 19 16.75 -3.80 -34.27
CA GLY A 19 16.59 -3.33 -35.61
C GLY A 19 17.67 -2.34 -36.03
N LYS A 20 17.75 -2.16 -37.35
CA LYS A 20 18.67 -1.27 -38.03
C LYS A 20 18.26 0.21 -37.96
N ASN A 21 17.07 0.50 -37.43
CA ASN A 21 16.51 1.85 -37.37
C ASN A 21 16.46 2.33 -35.91
N LEU A 22 16.90 3.57 -35.70
CA LEU A 22 16.70 4.26 -34.43
C LEU A 22 15.21 4.59 -34.27
N VAL A 23 14.61 4.14 -33.17
CA VAL A 23 13.25 4.49 -32.82
C VAL A 23 13.30 5.35 -31.56
N GLU A 24 12.66 6.50 -31.58
CA GLU A 24 12.53 7.38 -30.43
C GLU A 24 11.40 6.88 -29.54
N ILE A 25 11.72 6.65 -28.25
CA ILE A 25 10.73 6.33 -27.25
C ILE A 25 10.25 7.66 -26.63
N THR A 26 9.02 8.01 -26.93
CA THR A 26 8.39 9.23 -26.44
C THR A 26 7.92 9.09 -24.98
N LYS A 27 7.62 10.22 -24.34
CA LYS A 27 6.98 10.23 -23.03
C LYS A 27 5.66 9.46 -23.03
N ASP A 28 4.85 9.60 -24.09
CA ASP A 28 3.56 8.93 -24.21
C ASP A 28 3.71 7.39 -24.23
N ASN A 29 4.78 6.87 -24.84
CA ASN A 29 5.06 5.43 -24.80
C ASN A 29 5.37 4.96 -23.35
N VAL A 30 6.10 5.78 -22.60
CA VAL A 30 6.41 5.47 -21.19
C VAL A 30 5.16 5.56 -20.32
N ASP A 31 4.36 6.61 -20.49
CA ASP A 31 3.11 6.81 -19.73
C ASP A 31 2.10 5.68 -20.02
N ALA A 32 1.97 5.25 -21.28
CA ALA A 32 1.13 4.11 -21.65
C ALA A 32 1.64 2.79 -21.01
N ALA A 33 2.95 2.59 -20.97
CA ALA A 33 3.55 1.42 -20.32
C ALA A 33 3.32 1.43 -18.79
N ILE A 34 3.41 2.61 -18.15
CA ILE A 34 3.11 2.78 -16.73
C ILE A 34 1.63 2.47 -16.46
N PHE A 35 0.73 3.00 -17.26
CA PHE A 35 -0.71 2.76 -17.13
C PHE A 35 -1.05 1.28 -17.24
N LYS A 36 -0.55 0.59 -18.26
CA LYS A 36 -0.74 -0.85 -18.45
C LYS A 36 -0.22 -1.66 -17.25
N LYS A 37 0.96 -1.32 -16.72
CA LYS A 37 1.49 -1.99 -15.54
C LYS A 37 0.72 -1.67 -14.28
N LEU A 38 0.14 -0.49 -14.17
CA LEU A 38 -0.75 -0.15 -13.07
C LEU A 38 -2.01 -1.03 -13.09
N GLU A 39 -2.63 -1.22 -14.26
CA GLU A 39 -3.77 -2.14 -14.42
C GLU A 39 -3.42 -3.58 -14.00
N ASP A 40 -2.26 -4.10 -14.46
CA ASP A 40 -1.77 -5.44 -14.12
C ASP A 40 -1.66 -5.65 -12.59
N TYR A 41 -1.24 -4.62 -11.85
CA TYR A 41 -1.02 -4.72 -10.40
C TYR A 41 -2.23 -4.33 -9.55
N SER A 42 -3.15 -3.51 -10.08
CA SER A 42 -4.28 -2.95 -9.32
C SER A 42 -5.14 -4.02 -8.66
N SER A 43 -5.62 -4.99 -9.43
CA SER A 43 -6.48 -6.07 -8.91
C SER A 43 -5.83 -6.89 -7.78
N ARG A 44 -4.51 -7.12 -7.89
CA ARG A 44 -3.75 -7.83 -6.85
C ARG A 44 -3.67 -7.00 -5.58
N HIS A 45 -3.24 -5.74 -5.73
CA HIS A 45 -2.99 -4.90 -4.56
C HIS A 45 -4.27 -4.46 -3.87
N THR A 46 -5.35 -4.20 -4.61
CA THR A 46 -6.66 -3.95 -4.02
C THR A 46 -7.11 -5.12 -3.15
N ARG A 47 -7.04 -6.35 -3.65
CA ARG A 47 -7.36 -7.55 -2.86
C ARG A 47 -6.44 -7.73 -1.65
N CYS A 48 -5.15 -7.42 -1.78
CA CYS A 48 -4.23 -7.45 -0.65
C CYS A 48 -4.60 -6.43 0.43
N LEU A 49 -5.01 -5.22 0.03
CA LEU A 49 -5.46 -4.19 0.96
C LEU A 49 -6.76 -4.59 1.67
N GLU A 50 -7.76 -5.11 0.93
CA GLU A 50 -9.00 -5.64 1.49
C GLU A 50 -8.73 -6.73 2.52
N SER A 51 -7.91 -7.72 2.18
CA SER A 51 -7.50 -8.77 3.12
C SER A 51 -6.75 -8.20 4.32
N PHE A 52 -5.89 -7.20 4.11
CA PHE A 52 -5.10 -6.61 5.18
C PHE A 52 -5.97 -5.90 6.22
N VAL A 53 -6.98 -5.16 5.78
CA VAL A 53 -7.88 -4.41 6.68
C VAL A 53 -8.99 -5.26 7.27
N GLU A 54 -9.30 -6.40 6.66
CA GLU A 54 -10.36 -7.31 7.16
C GLU A 54 -10.08 -7.70 8.62
N GLN A 55 -11.00 -7.37 9.49
CA GLN A 55 -11.02 -7.82 10.89
C GLN A 55 -12.42 -8.33 11.19
N LYS A 56 -12.52 -9.59 11.58
CA LYS A 56 -13.79 -10.15 12.06
C LYS A 56 -14.09 -9.60 13.44
N ALA A 57 -15.28 -9.05 13.63
CA ALA A 57 -15.77 -8.72 14.96
C ALA A 57 -15.74 -10.00 15.81
N ARG A 58 -14.96 -10.00 16.86
CA ARG A 58 -15.09 -11.03 17.90
C ARG A 58 -16.40 -10.74 18.61
N SER A 59 -17.08 -11.78 19.07
CA SER A 59 -18.40 -11.74 19.77
C SER A 59 -18.44 -10.87 21.05
N SER A 60 -17.51 -9.96 21.25
CA SER A 60 -17.48 -9.00 22.34
C SER A 60 -18.28 -7.75 21.97
N GLN A 61 -18.94 -7.16 22.95
CA GLN A 61 -19.80 -5.99 22.81
C GLN A 61 -19.06 -4.71 22.34
N GLU A 62 -17.74 -4.75 22.15
CA GLU A 62 -16.93 -3.59 21.75
C GLU A 62 -16.50 -3.71 20.28
N ILE A 63 -16.71 -2.62 19.54
CA ILE A 63 -16.23 -2.45 18.17
C ILE A 63 -14.69 -2.51 18.19
N PRO A 64 -14.02 -3.32 17.35
CA PRO A 64 -12.57 -3.39 17.28
C PRO A 64 -11.93 -2.04 16.92
N LEU A 65 -10.65 -1.87 17.26
CA LEU A 65 -9.94 -0.61 16.95
C LEU A 65 -9.62 -0.45 15.45
N TYR A 66 -9.71 -1.48 14.66
CA TYR A 66 -9.44 -1.45 13.21
C TYR A 66 -8.15 -0.72 12.82
N ILE A 67 -7.09 -0.85 13.61
CA ILE A 67 -5.79 -0.19 13.39
C ILE A 67 -5.26 -0.42 11.96
N PRO A 68 -5.33 -1.64 11.35
CA PRO A 68 -4.92 -1.86 9.97
C PRO A 68 -5.67 -0.98 8.96
N TYR A 69 -6.96 -0.76 9.14
CA TYR A 69 -7.77 0.10 8.28
C TYR A 69 -7.31 1.56 8.36
N TYR A 70 -7.16 2.10 9.56
CA TYR A 70 -6.67 3.47 9.75
C TYR A 70 -5.23 3.64 9.31
N PHE A 71 -4.40 2.62 9.47
CA PHE A 71 -3.04 2.60 8.94
C PHE A 71 -3.03 2.78 7.42
N ILE A 72 -3.86 2.04 6.68
CA ILE A 72 -3.95 2.20 5.23
C ILE A 72 -4.44 3.59 4.84
N LYS A 73 -5.46 4.12 5.52
CA LYS A 73 -5.92 5.51 5.26
C LYS A 73 -4.81 6.52 5.44
N VAL A 74 -4.05 6.46 6.54
CA VAL A 74 -2.91 7.35 6.77
C VAL A 74 -1.82 7.14 5.73
N LEU A 75 -1.48 5.89 5.39
CA LEU A 75 -0.46 5.58 4.39
C LEU A 75 -0.77 6.21 3.04
N PHE A 76 -2.01 6.14 2.58
CA PHE A 76 -2.42 6.69 1.29
C PHE A 76 -2.53 8.23 1.30
N GLN A 77 -2.63 8.86 2.46
CA GLN A 77 -2.58 10.32 2.63
C GLN A 77 -1.14 10.85 2.71
N GLU A 78 -0.16 9.99 2.97
CA GLU A 78 1.25 10.39 3.10
C GLU A 78 1.88 10.79 1.77
N THR A 79 2.87 11.68 1.83
CA THR A 79 3.68 11.99 0.66
C THR A 79 4.56 10.81 0.27
N ILE A 80 4.87 10.68 -1.04
CA ILE A 80 5.81 9.64 -1.49
C ILE A 80 7.17 9.74 -0.80
N ALA A 81 7.63 10.96 -0.52
CA ALA A 81 8.89 11.19 0.18
C ALA A 81 8.88 10.58 1.60
N ASN A 82 7.78 10.75 2.35
CA ASN A 82 7.61 10.17 3.68
C ASN A 82 7.54 8.63 3.62
N ILE A 83 6.85 8.10 2.63
CA ILE A 83 6.75 6.65 2.42
C ILE A 83 8.13 6.04 2.14
N ILE A 84 8.96 6.68 1.32
CA ILE A 84 10.33 6.22 1.02
C ILE A 84 11.19 6.21 2.28
N GLN A 85 11.10 7.26 3.11
CA GLN A 85 11.87 7.35 4.35
C GLN A 85 11.41 6.35 5.42
N GLY A 86 10.21 5.79 5.26
CA GLY A 86 9.55 4.94 6.23
C GLY A 86 8.78 5.71 7.29
N LEU A 87 7.57 5.25 7.58
CA LEU A 87 6.67 5.90 8.53
C LEU A 87 7.08 5.59 9.96
N LYS A 88 7.46 6.61 10.71
CA LYS A 88 7.85 6.48 12.11
C LYS A 88 6.64 6.17 13.00
N ARG A 89 6.82 5.25 13.97
CA ARG A 89 5.76 4.77 14.86
C ARG A 89 4.99 5.89 15.57
N LYS A 90 5.67 6.85 16.21
CA LYS A 90 5.01 7.92 16.97
C LYS A 90 4.18 8.85 16.07
N PRO A 91 4.74 9.46 15.01
CA PRO A 91 3.94 10.28 14.07
C PRO A 91 2.78 9.51 13.45
N LEU A 92 2.97 8.24 13.11
CA LEU A 92 1.90 7.40 12.57
C LEU A 92 0.77 7.21 13.58
N GLN A 93 1.09 6.93 14.85
CA GLN A 93 0.08 6.80 15.91
C GLN A 93 -0.74 8.07 16.07
N GLU A 94 -0.11 9.24 16.09
CA GLU A 94 -0.82 10.51 16.19
C GLU A 94 -1.75 10.74 14.99
N LYS A 95 -1.28 10.51 13.76
CA LYS A 95 -2.13 10.62 12.57
C LYS A 95 -3.29 9.61 12.57
N ILE A 96 -3.07 8.39 13.06
CA ILE A 96 -4.17 7.42 13.24
C ILE A 96 -5.18 7.95 14.24
N LYS A 97 -4.76 8.50 15.38
CA LYS A 97 -5.66 9.10 16.37
C LYS A 97 -6.53 10.22 15.80
N GLU A 98 -5.96 11.07 14.95
CA GLU A 98 -6.68 12.21 14.32
C GLU A 98 -7.91 11.76 13.52
N ILE A 99 -7.88 10.57 12.92
CA ILE A 99 -8.96 10.05 12.06
C ILE A 99 -9.72 8.87 12.66
N HIS A 100 -9.32 8.41 13.86
CA HIS A 100 -9.86 7.20 14.47
C HIS A 100 -11.21 7.48 15.16
N HIS A 101 -12.17 6.55 15.05
CA HIS A 101 -13.49 6.66 15.69
C HIS A 101 -13.43 6.66 17.23
N ARG A 102 -12.34 6.15 17.84
CA ARG A 102 -12.05 6.18 19.29
C ARG A 102 -10.58 6.56 19.51
N PRO A 103 -10.21 7.83 19.38
CA PRO A 103 -8.80 8.25 19.40
C PRO A 103 -8.09 7.94 20.73
N ASP A 104 -8.79 8.04 21.86
CA ASP A 104 -8.23 7.80 23.20
C ASP A 104 -7.90 6.33 23.45
N ASP A 105 -8.55 5.42 22.71
CA ASP A 105 -8.31 3.99 22.83
C ASP A 105 -7.10 3.51 22.01
N VAL A 106 -6.55 4.34 21.13
CA VAL A 106 -5.34 4.01 20.35
C VAL A 106 -4.08 4.20 21.21
N ARG A 107 -3.79 3.21 22.03
CA ARG A 107 -2.67 3.25 22.99
C ARG A 107 -1.34 2.86 22.31
N PRO A 108 -0.19 3.28 22.91
CA PRO A 108 1.11 2.81 22.43
C PRO A 108 1.27 1.29 22.44
N SER A 109 0.61 0.59 23.39
CA SER A 109 0.58 -0.88 23.44
C SER A 109 -0.05 -1.51 22.19
N ASP A 110 -1.18 -0.95 21.72
CA ASP A 110 -1.95 -1.46 20.60
C ASP A 110 -1.17 -1.26 19.28
N MET A 111 -0.57 -0.08 19.13
CA MET A 111 0.36 0.18 18.03
C MET A 111 1.58 -0.73 18.09
N GLY A 112 2.13 -0.97 19.29
CA GLY A 112 3.23 -1.91 19.49
C GLY A 112 2.87 -3.34 19.09
N TYR A 113 1.69 -3.80 19.49
CA TYR A 113 1.18 -5.12 19.13
C TYR A 113 0.95 -5.24 17.61
N PHE A 114 0.29 -4.27 17.01
CA PHE A 114 0.06 -4.22 15.56
C PHE A 114 1.38 -4.32 14.79
N LEU A 115 2.35 -3.46 15.11
CA LEU A 115 3.63 -3.39 14.40
C LEU A 115 4.48 -4.65 14.59
N LYS A 116 4.53 -5.18 15.82
CA LYS A 116 5.27 -6.43 16.11
C LYS A 116 4.73 -7.62 15.32
N ASN A 117 3.43 -7.65 15.06
CA ASN A 117 2.78 -8.74 14.34
C ASN A 117 2.53 -8.42 12.85
N LEU A 118 3.04 -7.30 12.34
CA LEU A 118 2.72 -6.78 11.01
C LEU A 118 2.98 -7.81 9.90
N VAL A 119 4.17 -8.41 9.86
CA VAL A 119 4.54 -9.43 8.86
C VAL A 119 3.73 -10.71 9.04
N ALA A 120 3.65 -11.23 10.27
CA ALA A 120 2.93 -12.47 10.57
C ALA A 120 1.43 -12.35 10.23
N SER A 121 0.82 -11.19 10.53
CA SER A 121 -0.58 -10.90 10.19
C SER A 121 -0.81 -10.93 8.67
N GLN A 122 0.08 -10.35 7.88
CA GLN A 122 -0.02 -10.36 6.42
C GLN A 122 0.02 -11.80 5.88
N ILE A 123 0.98 -12.60 6.32
CA ILE A 123 1.12 -14.01 5.91
C ILE A 123 -0.15 -14.79 6.27
N THR A 124 -0.67 -14.64 7.50
CA THR A 124 -1.89 -15.30 7.95
C THR A 124 -3.12 -14.94 7.10
N LYS A 125 -3.14 -13.74 6.53
CA LYS A 125 -4.18 -13.24 5.63
C LYS A 125 -3.95 -13.58 4.16
N GLY A 126 -2.96 -14.43 3.87
CA GLY A 126 -2.65 -14.86 2.51
C GLY A 126 -1.87 -13.82 1.69
N ILE A 127 -1.34 -12.77 2.32
CA ILE A 127 -0.51 -11.76 1.66
C ILE A 127 0.93 -12.24 1.68
N SER A 128 1.36 -12.86 0.57
CA SER A 128 2.70 -13.43 0.42
C SER A 128 3.24 -13.12 -0.99
N PRO A 129 4.41 -12.48 -1.12
CA PRO A 129 5.23 -11.94 -0.01
C PRO A 129 4.54 -10.78 0.74
N PRO A 130 4.95 -10.50 2.00
CA PRO A 130 4.44 -9.34 2.74
C PRO A 130 4.72 -8.02 2.02
N ILE A 131 3.79 -7.08 2.14
CA ILE A 131 3.90 -5.73 1.54
C ILE A 131 4.68 -4.79 2.46
N PHE A 132 4.42 -4.92 3.76
CA PHE A 132 4.95 -4.05 4.80
C PHE A 132 5.84 -4.81 5.76
N ASP A 133 6.90 -4.14 6.23
CA ASP A 133 7.74 -4.61 7.32
C ASP A 133 7.95 -3.50 8.35
N TYR A 134 8.20 -3.89 9.59
CA TYR A 134 8.51 -2.98 10.69
C TYR A 134 9.94 -3.19 11.19
N ASP A 135 10.77 -2.20 10.94
CA ASP A 135 12.13 -2.15 11.44
C ASP A 135 12.16 -1.64 12.89
N ASN A 136 12.39 -2.55 13.84
CA ASN A 136 12.48 -2.22 15.26
C ASN A 136 13.64 -1.28 15.58
N SER A 137 14.75 -1.36 14.85
CA SER A 137 15.96 -0.57 15.12
C SER A 137 15.73 0.91 14.82
N THR A 138 15.01 1.20 13.77
CA THR A 138 14.65 2.56 13.35
C THR A 138 13.26 2.98 13.78
N SER A 139 12.47 2.07 14.38
CA SER A 139 11.06 2.25 14.74
C SER A 139 10.22 2.78 13.57
N SER A 140 10.42 2.22 12.38
CA SER A 140 9.74 2.65 11.16
C SER A 140 9.15 1.51 10.36
N ILE A 141 8.01 1.78 9.73
CA ILE A 141 7.36 0.88 8.77
C ILE A 141 7.87 1.22 7.38
N LYS A 142 8.17 0.21 6.59
CA LYS A 142 8.60 0.33 5.21
C LYS A 142 7.75 -0.53 4.29
N ILE A 143 7.54 -0.06 3.07
CA ILE A 143 7.04 -0.88 1.98
C ILE A 143 8.21 -1.70 1.45
N ILE A 144 8.09 -3.03 1.47
CA ILE A 144 9.12 -3.96 1.00
C ILE A 144 8.77 -4.61 -0.35
N ASP A 145 7.51 -4.56 -0.76
CA ASP A 145 7.07 -5.00 -2.10
C ASP A 145 7.22 -3.86 -3.11
N SER A 146 8.14 -4.02 -4.07
CA SER A 146 8.40 -3.03 -5.11
C SER A 146 7.22 -2.80 -6.05
N THR A 147 6.35 -3.81 -6.24
CA THR A 147 5.16 -3.69 -7.07
C THR A 147 4.06 -2.90 -6.35
N PHE A 148 3.95 -3.06 -5.03
CA PHE A 148 3.06 -2.24 -4.23
C PHE A 148 3.55 -0.79 -4.13
N TYR A 149 4.87 -0.60 -4.02
CA TYR A 149 5.46 0.75 -4.07
C TYR A 149 5.15 1.45 -5.41
N PHE A 150 5.26 0.72 -6.52
CA PHE A 150 4.88 1.23 -7.83
C PHE A 150 3.37 1.56 -7.88
N PHE A 151 2.52 0.68 -7.35
CA PHE A 151 1.07 0.88 -7.30
C PHE A 151 0.71 2.16 -6.51
N ILE A 152 1.16 2.32 -5.26
CA ILE A 152 0.82 3.48 -4.43
C ILE A 152 1.36 4.81 -4.99
N LYS A 153 2.42 4.76 -5.80
CA LYS A 153 2.98 5.93 -6.46
C LYS A 153 2.14 6.39 -7.64
N ASN A 154 1.49 5.48 -8.36
CA ASN A 154 0.85 5.76 -9.67
C ASN A 154 -0.67 5.62 -9.66
N CYS A 155 -1.29 5.01 -8.62
CA CYS A 155 -2.74 4.87 -8.51
C CYS A 155 -3.43 6.19 -8.13
N ASN A 156 -4.73 6.25 -8.37
CA ASN A 156 -5.60 7.25 -7.76
C ASN A 156 -5.84 6.89 -6.28
N ARG A 157 -5.10 7.53 -5.39
CA ARG A 157 -5.11 7.21 -3.97
C ARG A 157 -6.43 7.50 -3.27
N GLU A 158 -7.13 8.55 -3.68
CA GLU A 158 -8.43 8.90 -3.12
C GLU A 158 -9.46 7.82 -3.48
N GLU A 159 -9.46 7.37 -4.72
CA GLU A 159 -10.31 6.28 -5.19
C GLU A 159 -10.06 4.99 -4.39
N VAL A 160 -8.78 4.59 -4.23
CA VAL A 160 -8.42 3.40 -3.44
C VAL A 160 -8.89 3.50 -1.99
N ILE A 161 -8.82 4.68 -1.34
CA ILE A 161 -9.32 4.88 0.02
C ILE A 161 -10.84 4.80 0.07
N ASN A 162 -11.52 5.37 -0.91
CA ASN A 162 -12.98 5.41 -0.97
C ASN A 162 -13.59 4.03 -1.27
N ASP A 163 -12.89 3.22 -2.06
CA ASP A 163 -13.30 1.86 -2.39
C ASP A 163 -12.98 0.85 -1.28
N LEU A 164 -12.13 1.25 -0.32
CA LEU A 164 -11.79 0.39 0.81
C LEU A 164 -13.01 0.17 1.71
N ALA A 165 -13.45 -1.09 1.82
CA ALA A 165 -14.63 -1.44 2.60
C ALA A 165 -14.56 -0.88 4.03
N LEU A 166 -15.63 -0.18 4.43
CA LEU A 166 -15.76 0.31 5.79
C LEU A 166 -15.86 -0.88 6.75
N PRO A 167 -15.06 -0.93 7.82
CA PRO A 167 -15.17 -2.00 8.80
C PRO A 167 -16.54 -2.05 9.46
N GLU A 168 -16.99 -3.26 9.82
CA GLU A 168 -18.30 -3.50 10.43
C GLU A 168 -18.49 -2.66 11.70
N GLY A 169 -19.58 -1.90 11.77
CA GLY A 169 -19.92 -1.03 12.91
C GLY A 169 -19.24 0.36 12.89
N LEU A 170 -18.59 0.76 11.79
CA LEU A 170 -18.11 2.11 11.55
C LEU A 170 -19.06 2.79 10.53
N GLU A 171 -20.26 3.13 10.92
CA GLU A 171 -21.19 3.92 10.11
C GLU A 171 -20.97 5.43 10.32
#